data_bdbb1eb0cf12eecda55669c730e977a6
#
_entry.id   bdbb1eb0cf12eecda55669c730e977a6
#
_cell.length_a   1.000
_cell.length_b   1.000
_cell.length_c   1.000
_cell.angle_alpha   90.00
_cell.angle_beta   90.00
_cell.angle_gamma   90.00
#
_symmetry.space_group_name_H-M   'P 1'
#
loop_
_entity.id
_entity.type
_entity.pdbx_description
1 polymer ?
#
loop_
_entity_poly.entity_id
_entity_poly.type
_entity_poly.pdbx_seq_one_letter_code
_entity_poly.pdbx_strand_id
1 'polypeptide(L)'
;MEYLDIVDENGIPTGKIVSRDIAHRDGILHRTAHVWVVRPSAKGYDILLQKRSMEKESFPGLYDTSSAGHIPAGEEPVPSALRELQEELGIKADPKQLHHAGSFRIRYEKEFHGHLFRDNEVTQVFVYDEPVEISALVLQESEVDEVRWFDLDEVWEEIHRSRERFCVPTDGLKVLRDYLGGTCGTC
;
A
#
# COMPACT_ATOMS: atom_id res chain seq x y z
N MET A 1 19.87 -6.84 -3.28
CA MET A 1 19.89 -5.36 -3.09
C MET A 1 18.90 -4.80 -4.09
N GLU A 2 17.87 -4.12 -3.63
CA GLU A 2 16.81 -3.55 -4.46
C GLU A 2 17.24 -2.15 -4.97
N TYR A 3 16.97 -1.88 -6.26
CA TYR A 3 17.20 -0.58 -6.88
C TYR A 3 15.86 0.03 -7.31
N LEU A 4 15.73 1.34 -7.13
CA LEU A 4 14.54 2.13 -7.40
C LEU A 4 14.86 3.22 -8.41
N ASP A 5 13.90 3.54 -9.28
CA ASP A 5 13.99 4.73 -10.12
C ASP A 5 13.89 6.00 -9.29
N ILE A 6 14.81 6.93 -9.51
CA ILE A 6 14.63 8.32 -9.06
C ILE A 6 13.63 8.98 -9.98
N VAL A 7 12.56 9.53 -9.42
CA VAL A 7 11.48 10.14 -10.21
C VAL A 7 11.34 11.64 -9.98
N ASP A 8 10.64 12.30 -10.87
CA ASP A 8 10.20 13.68 -10.69
C ASP A 8 8.92 13.78 -9.82
N GLU A 9 8.43 14.98 -9.59
CA GLU A 9 7.24 15.26 -8.78
C GLU A 9 5.94 14.61 -9.32
N ASN A 10 5.94 14.19 -10.58
CA ASN A 10 4.83 13.48 -11.22
C ASN A 10 5.00 11.96 -11.22
N GLY A 11 6.09 11.45 -10.60
CA GLY A 11 6.40 10.03 -10.57
C GLY A 11 7.02 9.49 -11.87
N ILE A 12 7.51 10.38 -12.75
CA ILE A 12 8.14 10.00 -14.02
C ILE A 12 9.63 9.71 -13.77
N PRO A 13 10.14 8.51 -14.18
CA PRO A 13 11.55 8.17 -14.05
C PRO A 13 12.48 9.18 -14.72
N THR A 14 13.50 9.61 -14.00
CA THR A 14 14.53 10.56 -14.50
C THR A 14 15.64 9.89 -15.28
N GLY A 15 15.62 8.55 -15.40
CA GLY A 15 16.70 7.74 -15.96
C GLY A 15 17.85 7.47 -14.98
N LYS A 16 17.72 7.88 -13.71
CA LYS A 16 18.68 7.59 -12.64
C LYS A 16 18.07 6.56 -11.68
N ILE A 17 18.90 5.71 -11.12
CA ILE A 17 18.52 4.71 -10.13
C ILE A 17 19.29 4.92 -8.83
N VAL A 18 18.73 4.42 -7.74
CA VAL A 18 19.32 4.46 -6.40
C VAL A 18 19.00 3.16 -5.67
N SER A 19 19.86 2.69 -4.76
CA SER A 19 19.50 1.58 -3.90
C SER A 19 18.43 2.02 -2.89
N ARG A 20 17.54 1.10 -2.51
CA ARG A 20 16.48 1.32 -1.52
C ARG A 20 17.02 1.93 -0.21
N ASP A 21 18.13 1.41 0.29
CA ASP A 21 18.75 1.89 1.53
C ASP A 21 19.16 3.36 1.43
N ILE A 22 19.73 3.78 0.29
CA ILE A 22 20.10 5.17 0.05
C ILE A 22 18.85 6.03 -0.15
N ALA A 23 17.82 5.51 -0.84
CA ALA A 23 16.59 6.25 -1.05
C ALA A 23 15.94 6.66 0.29
N HIS A 24 15.84 5.73 1.23
CA HIS A 24 15.28 6.01 2.56
C HIS A 24 16.23 6.74 3.50
N ARG A 25 17.55 6.56 3.37
CA ARG A 25 18.52 7.35 4.14
C ARG A 25 18.48 8.83 3.78
N ASP A 26 18.42 9.13 2.50
CA ASP A 26 18.57 10.48 1.95
C ASP A 26 17.22 11.13 1.57
N GLY A 27 16.10 10.41 1.66
CA GLY A 27 14.76 10.87 1.31
C GLY A 27 14.58 11.12 -0.20
N ILE A 28 15.20 10.27 -1.03
CA ILE A 28 15.13 10.40 -2.48
C ILE A 28 13.76 9.95 -2.98
N LEU A 29 13.15 10.77 -3.85
CA LEU A 29 11.84 10.50 -4.40
C LEU A 29 11.86 9.29 -5.33
N HIS A 30 10.99 8.31 -5.02
CA HIS A 30 10.83 7.05 -5.75
C HIS A 30 9.36 6.64 -5.85
N ARG A 31 9.07 5.46 -6.44
CA ARG A 31 7.70 5.00 -6.67
C ARG A 31 7.35 3.79 -5.82
N THR A 32 6.08 3.76 -5.39
CA THR A 32 5.47 2.59 -4.76
C THR A 32 4.11 2.28 -5.37
N ALA A 33 3.61 1.09 -5.13
CA ALA A 33 2.27 0.65 -5.51
C ALA A 33 1.55 0.09 -4.29
N HIS A 34 0.34 0.59 -4.03
CA HIS A 34 -0.54 0.10 -2.98
C HIS A 34 -1.77 -0.56 -3.60
N VAL A 35 -2.12 -1.74 -3.12
CA VAL A 35 -3.33 -2.46 -3.50
C VAL A 35 -4.28 -2.50 -2.32
N TRP A 36 -5.51 -2.05 -2.52
CA TRP A 36 -6.61 -2.19 -1.58
C TRP A 36 -7.50 -3.33 -2.03
N VAL A 37 -7.58 -4.38 -1.24
CA VAL A 37 -8.54 -5.47 -1.43
C VAL A 37 -9.83 -5.06 -0.71
N VAL A 38 -10.91 -4.96 -1.48
CA VAL A 38 -12.19 -4.45 -0.99
C VAL A 38 -13.31 -5.42 -1.26
N ARG A 39 -14.40 -5.32 -0.51
CA ARG A 39 -15.66 -6.01 -0.80
C ARG A 39 -16.85 -5.15 -0.38
N PRO A 40 -18.01 -5.27 -1.07
CA PRO A 40 -19.24 -4.66 -0.61
C PRO A 40 -19.66 -5.21 0.77
N SER A 41 -20.20 -4.35 1.63
CA SER A 41 -20.77 -4.71 2.93
C SER A 41 -22.13 -4.06 3.13
N ALA A 42 -22.83 -4.43 4.20
CA ALA A 42 -24.14 -3.85 4.54
C ALA A 42 -24.06 -2.33 4.85
N LYS A 43 -22.87 -1.84 5.22
CA LYS A 43 -22.61 -0.43 5.56
C LYS A 43 -21.92 0.36 4.46
N GLY A 44 -21.55 -0.28 3.35
CA GLY A 44 -20.78 0.31 2.26
C GLY A 44 -19.70 -0.64 1.77
N TYR A 45 -18.49 -0.49 2.26
CA TYR A 45 -17.35 -1.34 1.89
C TYR A 45 -16.55 -1.80 3.12
N ASP A 46 -16.11 -3.06 3.08
CA ASP A 46 -15.02 -3.54 3.92
C ASP A 46 -13.70 -3.48 3.13
N ILE A 47 -12.62 -3.24 3.84
CA ILE A 47 -11.24 -3.29 3.34
C ILE A 47 -10.46 -4.37 4.08
N LEU A 48 -9.67 -5.15 3.35
CA LEU A 48 -8.73 -6.10 3.93
C LEU A 48 -7.47 -5.34 4.33
N LEU A 49 -7.10 -5.35 5.59
CA LEU A 49 -5.84 -4.78 6.06
C LEU A 49 -4.89 -5.87 6.49
N GLN A 50 -3.61 -5.71 6.18
CA GLN A 50 -2.55 -6.57 6.69
C GLN A 50 -1.99 -6.01 8.00
N LYS A 51 -1.70 -6.89 8.95
CA LYS A 51 -0.89 -6.56 10.12
C LYS A 51 0.57 -6.83 9.80
N ARG A 52 1.36 -5.77 9.84
CA ARG A 52 2.79 -5.84 9.54
C ARG A 52 3.50 -6.77 10.50
N SER A 53 4.37 -7.62 9.99
CA SER A 53 5.18 -8.52 10.82
C SER A 53 5.99 -7.74 11.85
N MET A 54 6.20 -8.35 12.99
CA MET A 54 7.08 -7.79 14.05
C MET A 54 8.55 -7.68 13.62
N GLU A 55 8.93 -8.33 12.50
CA GLU A 55 10.26 -8.25 11.90
C GLU A 55 10.48 -7.03 11.01
N LYS A 56 9.41 -6.28 10.68
CA LYS A 56 9.49 -5.08 9.84
C LYS A 56 10.25 -3.95 10.54
N GLU A 57 11.11 -3.27 9.79
CA GLU A 57 11.87 -2.11 10.29
C GLU A 57 10.96 -0.94 10.66
N SER A 58 9.88 -0.73 9.89
CA SER A 58 8.93 0.37 10.09
C SER A 58 7.56 -0.13 10.52
N PHE A 59 6.98 0.49 11.54
CA PHE A 59 5.62 0.24 12.03
C PHE A 59 5.30 -1.25 12.30
N PRO A 60 6.16 -2.03 13.00
CA PRO A 60 5.88 -3.43 13.29
C PRO A 60 4.57 -3.58 14.07
N GLY A 61 3.78 -4.60 13.73
CA GLY A 61 2.54 -4.96 14.43
C GLY A 61 1.35 -4.03 14.22
N LEU A 62 1.47 -2.99 13.37
CA LEU A 62 0.34 -2.12 13.01
C LEU A 62 -0.36 -2.63 11.75
N TYR A 63 -1.66 -2.32 11.64
CA TYR A 63 -2.41 -2.58 10.41
C TYR A 63 -2.09 -1.53 9.34
N ASP A 64 -1.91 -2.02 8.12
CA ASP A 64 -1.56 -1.25 6.94
C ASP A 64 -2.46 -1.60 5.76
N THR A 65 -2.25 -0.97 4.61
CA THR A 65 -2.87 -1.28 3.32
C THR A 65 -2.85 -2.79 3.04
N SER A 66 -3.76 -3.30 2.22
CA SER A 66 -3.87 -4.75 1.96
C SER A 66 -2.55 -5.33 1.45
N SER A 67 -1.91 -4.67 0.49
CA SER A 67 -0.57 -4.98 0.00
C SER A 67 0.12 -3.71 -0.48
N ALA A 68 1.42 -3.59 -0.24
CA ALA A 68 2.18 -2.39 -0.57
C ALA A 68 3.67 -2.69 -0.76
N GLY A 69 4.23 -2.21 -1.87
CA GLY A 69 5.66 -2.38 -2.13
C GLY A 69 6.24 -1.36 -3.09
N HIS A 70 7.56 -1.38 -3.17
CA HIS A 70 8.30 -0.54 -4.11
C HIS A 70 8.12 -1.02 -5.55
N ILE A 71 8.18 -0.06 -6.47
CA ILE A 71 8.29 -0.34 -7.89
C ILE A 71 9.79 -0.37 -8.21
N PRO A 72 10.37 -1.55 -8.51
CA PRO A 72 11.79 -1.67 -8.85
C PRO A 72 12.16 -0.83 -10.07
N ALA A 73 13.44 -0.48 -10.17
CA ALA A 73 13.95 0.32 -11.28
C ALA A 73 13.66 -0.35 -12.64
N GLY A 74 13.05 0.41 -13.54
CA GLY A 74 12.65 -0.03 -14.87
C GLY A 74 11.36 -0.85 -14.93
N GLU A 75 10.68 -1.10 -13.78
CA GLU A 75 9.38 -1.78 -13.75
C GLU A 75 8.21 -0.79 -13.82
N GLU A 76 7.05 -1.32 -14.23
CA GLU A 76 5.80 -0.58 -14.29
C GLU A 76 4.94 -0.84 -13.03
N PRO A 77 4.04 0.10 -12.67
CA PRO A 77 3.22 -0.02 -11.45
C PRO A 77 2.35 -1.27 -11.36
N VAL A 78 1.68 -1.66 -12.46
CA VAL A 78 0.75 -2.81 -12.46
C VAL A 78 1.48 -4.13 -12.23
N PRO A 79 2.56 -4.48 -12.96
CA PRO A 79 3.35 -5.68 -12.66
C PRO A 79 3.87 -5.73 -11.22
N SER A 80 4.36 -4.60 -10.70
CA SER A 80 4.86 -4.52 -9.32
C SER A 80 3.74 -4.75 -8.31
N ALA A 81 2.57 -4.12 -8.49
CA ALA A 81 1.39 -4.33 -7.63
C ALA A 81 0.92 -5.80 -7.62
N LEU A 82 0.90 -6.45 -8.79
CA LEU A 82 0.53 -7.87 -8.91
C LEU A 82 1.54 -8.80 -8.20
N ARG A 83 2.82 -8.48 -8.32
CA ARG A 83 3.90 -9.22 -7.64
C ARG A 83 3.74 -9.12 -6.14
N GLU A 84 3.60 -7.91 -5.57
CA GLU A 84 3.42 -7.69 -4.13
C GLU A 84 2.16 -8.40 -3.61
N LEU A 85 1.03 -8.28 -4.34
CA LEU A 85 -0.22 -8.93 -3.97
C LEU A 85 -0.07 -10.47 -3.91
N GLN A 86 0.71 -11.05 -4.82
CA GLN A 86 1.00 -12.47 -4.82
C GLN A 86 2.01 -12.86 -3.73
N GLU A 87 3.06 -12.08 -3.52
CA GLU A 87 4.11 -12.37 -2.54
C GLU A 87 3.58 -12.25 -1.12
N GLU A 88 2.91 -11.14 -0.78
CA GLU A 88 2.45 -10.86 0.58
C GLU A 88 1.20 -11.66 0.97
N LEU A 89 0.24 -11.85 0.05
CA LEU A 89 -1.07 -12.44 0.35
C LEU A 89 -1.36 -13.75 -0.39
N GLY A 90 -0.53 -14.16 -1.35
CA GLY A 90 -0.78 -15.35 -2.18
C GLY A 90 -1.87 -15.14 -3.24
N ILE A 91 -2.37 -13.92 -3.46
CA ILE A 91 -3.41 -13.62 -4.44
C ILE A 91 -2.79 -13.52 -5.83
N LYS A 92 -3.20 -14.42 -6.73
CA LYS A 92 -2.81 -14.40 -8.15
C LYS A 92 -3.88 -13.69 -8.96
N ALA A 93 -3.66 -12.42 -9.26
CA ALA A 93 -4.59 -11.58 -10.01
C ALA A 93 -4.12 -11.39 -11.47
N ASP A 94 -5.09 -11.19 -12.36
CA ASP A 94 -4.84 -10.72 -13.73
C ASP A 94 -4.74 -9.19 -13.72
N PRO A 95 -3.92 -8.55 -14.58
CA PRO A 95 -3.85 -7.09 -14.67
C PRO A 95 -5.20 -6.38 -14.83
N LYS A 96 -6.19 -7.04 -15.44
CA LYS A 96 -7.54 -6.49 -15.64
C LYS A 96 -8.38 -6.43 -14.35
N GLN A 97 -7.97 -7.16 -13.31
CA GLN A 97 -8.62 -7.19 -12.00
C GLN A 97 -8.07 -6.11 -11.05
N LEU A 98 -7.01 -5.39 -11.46
CA LEU A 98 -6.50 -4.23 -10.74
C LEU A 98 -7.05 -2.94 -11.36
N HIS A 99 -7.84 -2.21 -10.59
CA HIS A 99 -8.43 -0.95 -11.02
C HIS A 99 -7.61 0.22 -10.47
N HIS A 100 -7.02 1.03 -11.35
CA HIS A 100 -6.27 2.21 -10.92
C HIS A 100 -7.21 3.26 -10.32
N ALA A 101 -7.03 3.60 -9.07
CA ALA A 101 -7.87 4.55 -8.34
C ALA A 101 -7.28 5.97 -8.28
N GLY A 102 -6.00 6.12 -8.50
CA GLY A 102 -5.30 7.40 -8.44
C GLY A 102 -3.90 7.29 -7.86
N SER A 103 -3.36 8.40 -7.41
CA SER A 103 -2.04 8.45 -6.78
C SER A 103 -2.01 9.48 -5.65
N PHE A 104 -1.04 9.35 -4.75
CA PHE A 104 -0.79 10.31 -3.68
C PHE A 104 0.69 10.38 -3.34
N ARG A 105 1.07 11.32 -2.46
CA ARG A 105 2.44 11.47 -1.99
C ARG A 105 2.56 10.99 -0.55
N ILE A 106 3.61 10.22 -0.28
CA ILE A 106 4.08 9.93 1.07
C ILE A 106 5.34 10.74 1.29
N ARG A 107 5.39 11.47 2.40
CA ARG A 107 6.60 12.15 2.84
C ARG A 107 6.61 12.29 4.35
N TYR A 108 7.52 11.59 4.99
CA TYR A 108 7.77 11.74 6.42
C TYR A 108 9.22 11.39 6.77
N GLU A 109 9.62 11.83 7.96
CA GLU A 109 10.86 11.41 8.60
C GLU A 109 10.51 10.83 9.97
N LYS A 110 11.04 9.65 10.28
CA LYS A 110 10.83 8.99 11.56
C LYS A 110 12.04 8.15 11.94
N GLU A 111 12.35 8.11 13.22
CA GLU A 111 13.38 7.22 13.75
C GLU A 111 12.80 5.84 14.03
N PHE A 112 13.44 4.78 13.48
CA PHE A 112 13.16 3.40 13.78
C PHE A 112 14.47 2.73 14.19
N HIS A 113 14.46 2.04 15.34
CA HIS A 113 15.62 1.31 15.86
C HIS A 113 16.92 2.14 15.92
N GLY A 114 16.81 3.44 16.22
CA GLY A 114 17.95 4.36 16.29
C GLY A 114 18.48 4.86 14.94
N HIS A 115 17.79 4.56 13.84
CA HIS A 115 18.14 5.04 12.50
C HIS A 115 17.04 5.95 11.96
N LEU A 116 17.43 7.08 11.37
CA LEU A 116 16.50 8.00 10.74
C LEU A 116 16.10 7.45 9.36
N PHE A 117 14.80 7.19 9.21
CA PHE A 117 14.16 6.75 7.99
C PHE A 117 13.41 7.94 7.37
N ARG A 118 13.69 8.23 6.11
CA ARG A 118 13.06 9.30 5.34
C ARG A 118 12.28 8.69 4.19
N ASP A 119 10.98 8.73 4.31
CA ASP A 119 10.11 8.27 3.24
C ASP A 119 9.73 9.42 2.31
N ASN A 120 9.79 9.16 1.00
CA ASN A 120 9.45 10.16 -0.01
C ASN A 120 9.03 9.45 -1.31
N GLU A 121 7.72 9.25 -1.46
CA GLU A 121 7.17 8.39 -2.48
C GLU A 121 6.08 9.06 -3.33
N VAL A 122 6.01 8.69 -4.60
CA VAL A 122 4.81 8.80 -5.43
C VAL A 122 4.17 7.42 -5.47
N THR A 123 3.04 7.28 -4.80
CA THR A 123 2.34 6.00 -4.63
C THR A 123 1.19 5.87 -5.61
N GLN A 124 1.20 4.81 -6.42
CA GLN A 124 0.08 4.43 -7.27
C GLN A 124 -0.90 3.57 -6.48
N VAL A 125 -2.19 3.89 -6.56
CA VAL A 125 -3.25 3.20 -5.80
C VAL A 125 -4.08 2.34 -6.73
N PHE A 126 -4.18 1.06 -6.39
CA PHE A 126 -5.00 0.09 -7.08
C PHE A 126 -6.07 -0.50 -6.16
N VAL A 127 -7.19 -0.87 -6.74
CA VAL A 127 -8.29 -1.59 -6.07
C VAL A 127 -8.42 -2.97 -6.68
N TYR A 128 -8.57 -3.97 -5.83
CA TYR A 128 -8.88 -5.36 -6.17
C TYR A 128 -10.19 -5.73 -5.45
N ASP A 129 -11.25 -6.00 -6.21
CA ASP A 129 -12.61 -6.21 -5.70
C ASP A 129 -13.17 -7.61 -5.98
N GLU A 130 -12.31 -8.53 -6.43
CA GLU A 130 -12.69 -9.94 -6.57
C GLU A 130 -12.87 -10.61 -5.20
N PRO A 131 -13.69 -11.65 -5.11
CA PRO A 131 -13.93 -12.37 -3.86
C PRO A 131 -12.65 -12.95 -3.25
N VAL A 132 -12.40 -12.65 -1.98
CA VAL A 132 -11.26 -13.17 -1.23
C VAL A 132 -11.74 -13.87 0.04
N GLU A 133 -11.32 -15.14 0.17
CA GLU A 133 -11.49 -15.92 1.40
C GLU A 133 -10.19 -15.90 2.20
N ILE A 134 -10.20 -15.32 3.42
CA ILE A 134 -9.00 -15.20 4.27
C ILE A 134 -8.33 -16.56 4.50
N SER A 135 -9.10 -17.61 4.68
CA SER A 135 -8.58 -18.97 4.91
C SER A 135 -7.83 -19.57 3.72
N ALA A 136 -7.97 -18.99 2.53
CA ALA A 136 -7.27 -19.42 1.32
C ALA A 136 -6.00 -18.60 1.03
N LEU A 137 -5.75 -17.53 1.79
CA LEU A 137 -4.56 -16.70 1.62
C LEU A 137 -3.30 -17.41 2.12
N VAL A 138 -2.20 -17.13 1.46
CA VAL A 138 -0.86 -17.59 1.84
C VAL A 138 -0.02 -16.36 2.16
N LEU A 139 0.10 -16.07 3.46
CA LEU A 139 0.81 -14.88 3.91
C LEU A 139 2.32 -15.10 3.90
N GLN A 140 3.06 -14.08 3.48
CA GLN A 140 4.52 -14.04 3.61
C GLN A 140 4.87 -13.65 5.05
N GLU A 141 5.23 -14.63 5.88
CA GLU A 141 5.42 -14.48 7.33
C GLU A 141 6.43 -13.39 7.72
N SER A 142 7.47 -13.15 6.90
CA SER A 142 8.43 -12.05 7.13
C SER A 142 7.84 -10.64 6.94
N GLU A 143 6.71 -10.53 6.23
CA GLU A 143 6.07 -9.26 5.89
C GLU A 143 4.74 -9.06 6.63
N VAL A 144 3.94 -10.13 6.77
CA VAL A 144 2.54 -10.09 7.22
C VAL A 144 2.28 -11.12 8.30
N ASP A 145 1.88 -10.68 9.50
CA ASP A 145 1.50 -11.56 10.61
C ASP A 145 0.05 -12.07 10.47
N GLU A 146 -0.87 -11.21 10.08
CA GLU A 146 -2.27 -11.55 9.87
C GLU A 146 -2.95 -10.60 8.88
N VAL A 147 -4.12 -10.98 8.39
CA VAL A 147 -5.01 -10.12 7.64
C VAL A 147 -6.42 -10.12 8.24
N ARG A 148 -7.12 -8.98 8.15
CA ARG A 148 -8.45 -8.84 8.70
C ARG A 148 -9.29 -7.86 7.88
N TRP A 149 -10.58 -8.17 7.74
CA TRP A 149 -11.57 -7.24 7.21
C TRP A 149 -11.95 -6.18 8.24
N PHE A 150 -11.99 -4.93 7.79
CA PHE A 150 -12.43 -3.77 8.56
C PHE A 150 -13.45 -2.99 7.76
N ASP A 151 -14.43 -2.41 8.42
CA ASP A 151 -15.31 -1.41 7.82
C ASP A 151 -14.51 -0.16 7.43
N LEU A 152 -14.67 0.29 6.19
CA LEU A 152 -13.89 1.41 5.64
C LEU A 152 -14.10 2.72 6.39
N ASP A 153 -15.35 3.01 6.78
CA ASP A 153 -15.68 4.25 7.48
C ASP A 153 -15.21 4.19 8.94
N GLU A 154 -15.29 3.04 9.59
CA GLU A 154 -14.73 2.86 10.94
C GLU A 154 -13.21 3.09 10.96
N VAL A 155 -12.46 2.55 9.96
CA VAL A 155 -11.01 2.80 9.83
C VAL A 155 -10.74 4.28 9.59
N TRP A 156 -11.49 4.90 8.67
CA TRP A 156 -11.36 6.33 8.39
C TRP A 156 -11.50 7.19 9.65
N GLU A 157 -12.53 6.96 10.44
CA GLU A 157 -12.74 7.71 11.68
C GLU A 157 -11.67 7.42 12.73
N GLU A 158 -11.24 6.16 12.85
CA GLU A 158 -10.23 5.80 13.84
C GLU A 158 -8.87 6.43 13.55
N ILE A 159 -8.38 6.41 12.30
CA ILE A 159 -7.07 7.01 11.96
C ILE A 159 -7.04 8.53 12.17
N HIS A 160 -8.21 9.19 12.13
CA HIS A 160 -8.31 10.64 12.44
C HIS A 160 -8.38 10.93 13.93
N ARG A 161 -8.80 9.94 14.75
CA ARG A 161 -8.88 10.08 16.21
C ARG A 161 -7.62 9.60 16.91
N SER A 162 -7.14 8.43 16.52
CA SER A 162 -5.97 7.77 17.11
C SER A 162 -5.37 6.81 16.10
N ARG A 163 -4.04 6.78 16.00
CA ARG A 163 -3.32 5.89 15.10
C ARG A 163 -2.64 4.74 15.83
N GLU A 164 -3.13 4.34 16.98
CA GLU A 164 -2.49 3.31 17.81
C GLU A 164 -2.42 1.93 17.14
N ARG A 165 -3.43 1.61 16.34
CA ARG A 165 -3.52 0.33 15.62
C ARG A 165 -3.13 0.40 14.16
N PHE A 166 -3.08 1.58 13.55
CA PHE A 166 -2.97 1.76 12.11
C PHE A 166 -1.78 2.62 11.69
N CYS A 167 -1.03 2.16 10.71
CA CYS A 167 -0.08 2.98 9.96
C CYS A 167 -0.56 3.31 8.54
N VAL A 168 -1.79 2.95 8.20
CA VAL A 168 -2.44 3.26 6.93
C VAL A 168 -2.23 4.73 6.53
N PRO A 169 -1.72 5.03 5.31
CA PRO A 169 -1.60 6.40 4.84
C PRO A 169 -2.98 7.04 4.65
N THR A 170 -3.23 8.16 5.35
CA THR A 170 -4.53 8.87 5.29
C THR A 170 -4.89 9.29 3.86
N ASP A 171 -3.91 9.82 3.10
CA ASP A 171 -4.14 10.26 1.72
C ASP A 171 -4.43 9.07 0.80
N GLY A 172 -3.79 7.92 1.01
CA GLY A 172 -4.08 6.69 0.28
C GLY A 172 -5.50 6.17 0.54
N LEU A 173 -5.93 6.19 1.81
CA LEU A 173 -7.30 5.83 2.17
C LEU A 173 -8.32 6.83 1.61
N LYS A 174 -7.96 8.12 1.53
CA LYS A 174 -8.79 9.14 0.87
C LYS A 174 -8.97 8.84 -0.62
N VAL A 175 -7.89 8.52 -1.34
CA VAL A 175 -7.96 8.13 -2.76
C VAL A 175 -8.90 6.95 -2.96
N LEU A 176 -8.81 5.92 -2.10
CA LEU A 176 -9.72 4.78 -2.13
C LEU A 176 -11.18 5.21 -1.93
N ARG A 177 -11.47 6.03 -0.92
CA ARG A 177 -12.83 6.49 -0.63
C ARG A 177 -13.42 7.29 -1.77
N ASP A 178 -12.64 8.20 -2.36
CA ASP A 178 -13.06 9.01 -3.50
C ASP A 178 -13.38 8.12 -4.72
N TYR A 179 -12.57 7.10 -4.98
CA TYR A 179 -12.80 6.12 -6.03
C TYR A 179 -14.09 5.33 -5.82
N LEU A 180 -14.29 4.76 -4.63
CA LEU A 180 -15.48 3.96 -4.31
C LEU A 180 -16.76 4.81 -4.26
N GLY A 181 -16.69 6.06 -3.79
CA GLY A 181 -17.80 7.01 -3.81
C GLY A 181 -18.19 7.45 -5.21
N GLY A 182 -17.22 7.56 -6.14
CA GLY A 182 -17.46 7.88 -7.55
C GLY A 182 -18.09 6.73 -8.35
N THR A 183 -17.86 5.49 -7.96
CA THR A 183 -18.46 4.30 -8.60
C THR A 183 -19.92 4.06 -8.20
N CYS A 184 -20.36 4.59 -7.07
CA CYS A 184 -21.75 4.44 -6.59
C CYS A 184 -22.77 5.34 -7.33
N GLY A 185 -22.33 6.21 -8.24
CA GLY A 185 -23.15 7.18 -8.98
C GLY A 185 -23.66 6.73 -10.36
N THR A 186 -23.43 5.48 -10.76
CA THR A 186 -23.83 4.94 -12.08
C THR A 186 -24.66 3.65 -11.95
N CYS A 187 -25.75 3.73 -11.21
CA CYS A 187 -26.84 2.72 -11.26
C CYS A 187 -28.15 3.38 -11.66
#